data_dba0a3cfedcfaac34f3ccd9e7f843db1
#
_entry.id   dba0a3cfedcfaac34f3ccd9e7f843db1
#
_cell.length_a   1.000
_cell.length_b   1.000
_cell.length_c   1.000
_cell.angle_alpha   90.00
_cell.angle_beta   90.00
_cell.angle_gamma   90.00
#
_symmetry.space_group_name_H-M   'P 1'
#
loop_
_entity.id
_entity.type
_entity.pdbx_description
1 polymer ?
#
loop_
_entity_poly.entity_id
_entity_poly.type
_entity_poly.pdbx_seq_one_letter_code
_entity_poly.pdbx_strand_id
1 'polypeptide(L)'
;FNFGLRLRQIYFGDSNLDGKGVRSLLYPLVVLFDKIIFSKVRENFGGELRFFIGGGALLDKDLQKFYVGVGIPMFQGYGLSEATPVISSNGPELYRFGSSGKLVKPIELKICDSEGRELPLGEMGEIVVKGENVMKGYWKNPEATAETVRDGYLYTGDLGYMTKEGLLYVKGRFKSLLISSDGEKYSPEGIEESLVEKSKYIDQVMLYNNQSLYTTALIVPNREALKRKLSHLNLTLDTEEGRK
;
A
#
# COMPACT_ATOMS: atom_id res chain seq x y z
N PHE A 1 -18.57 -19.08 -2.06
CA PHE A 1 -17.75 -17.99 -1.48
C PHE A 1 -17.38 -16.94 -2.53
N ASN A 2 -16.63 -17.28 -3.57
CA ASN A 2 -16.13 -16.34 -4.59
C ASN A 2 -17.24 -15.54 -5.29
N PHE A 3 -18.38 -16.15 -5.59
CA PHE A 3 -19.52 -15.44 -6.17
C PHE A 3 -20.07 -14.36 -5.21
N GLY A 4 -20.29 -14.70 -3.94
CA GLY A 4 -20.74 -13.76 -2.93
C GLY A 4 -19.74 -12.63 -2.68
N LEU A 5 -18.43 -12.94 -2.70
CA LEU A 5 -17.36 -11.94 -2.58
C LEU A 5 -17.40 -10.93 -3.74
N ARG A 6 -17.47 -11.41 -4.98
CA ARG A 6 -17.61 -10.55 -6.19
C ARG A 6 -18.87 -9.69 -6.14
N LEU A 7 -19.99 -10.28 -5.70
CA LEU A 7 -21.26 -9.55 -5.56
C LEU A 7 -21.11 -8.37 -4.58
N ARG A 8 -20.47 -8.58 -3.44
CA ARG A 8 -20.22 -7.51 -2.46
C ARG A 8 -19.23 -6.47 -2.98
N GLN A 9 -18.20 -6.88 -3.67
CA GLN A 9 -17.26 -5.97 -4.30
C GLN A 9 -17.95 -5.06 -5.34
N ILE A 10 -18.86 -5.61 -6.15
CA ILE A 10 -19.69 -4.83 -7.08
C ILE A 10 -20.62 -3.89 -6.32
N TYR A 11 -21.26 -4.36 -5.24
CA TYR A 11 -22.15 -3.56 -4.42
C TYR A 11 -21.45 -2.35 -3.80
N PHE A 12 -20.32 -2.54 -3.15
CA PHE A 12 -19.56 -1.46 -2.52
C PHE A 12 -18.79 -0.61 -3.56
N GLY A 13 -18.36 -1.19 -4.68
CA GLY A 13 -17.54 -0.51 -5.69
C GLY A 13 -16.20 -0.06 -5.16
N ASP A 14 -15.63 0.96 -5.82
CA ASP A 14 -14.28 1.46 -5.51
C ASP A 14 -14.28 2.60 -4.48
N SER A 15 -15.45 2.96 -3.93
CA SER A 15 -15.59 4.16 -3.11
C SER A 15 -16.64 4.05 -2.01
N ASN A 16 -16.33 4.65 -0.88
CA ASN A 16 -17.21 4.98 0.26
C ASN A 16 -17.99 3.82 0.89
N LEU A 17 -17.83 2.60 0.46
CA LEU A 17 -18.44 1.39 1.03
C LEU A 17 -19.99 1.43 1.16
N ASP A 18 -20.69 2.17 0.30
CA ASP A 18 -22.10 2.55 0.53
C ASP A 18 -23.11 2.03 -0.49
N GLY A 19 -22.80 1.22 -1.45
CA GLY A 19 -23.74 0.54 -2.35
C GLY A 19 -24.84 1.43 -2.98
N LYS A 20 -24.55 2.71 -3.27
CA LYS A 20 -25.52 3.68 -3.79
C LYS A 20 -25.90 3.47 -5.27
N GLY A 21 -27.02 4.06 -5.67
CA GLY A 21 -27.54 4.04 -7.04
C GLY A 21 -28.04 2.66 -7.46
N VAL A 22 -27.80 2.26 -8.70
CA VAL A 22 -28.25 0.98 -9.28
C VAL A 22 -27.74 -0.22 -8.48
N ARG A 23 -26.61 -0.08 -7.78
CA ARG A 23 -26.03 -1.13 -6.94
C ARG A 23 -26.92 -1.49 -5.75
N SER A 24 -27.78 -0.61 -5.29
CA SER A 24 -28.72 -0.89 -4.20
C SER A 24 -29.67 -2.06 -4.50
N LEU A 25 -29.94 -2.36 -5.77
CA LEU A 25 -30.74 -3.52 -6.19
C LEU A 25 -30.09 -4.85 -5.79
N LEU A 26 -28.78 -4.88 -5.57
CA LEU A 26 -28.05 -6.06 -5.12
C LEU A 26 -28.14 -6.30 -3.61
N TYR A 27 -28.69 -5.35 -2.86
CA TYR A 27 -28.73 -5.39 -1.39
C TYR A 27 -29.35 -6.68 -0.81
N PRO A 28 -30.51 -7.19 -1.31
CA PRO A 28 -31.09 -8.42 -0.76
C PRO A 28 -30.15 -9.65 -0.88
N LEU A 29 -29.46 -9.77 -2.03
CA LEU A 29 -28.49 -10.82 -2.24
C LEU A 29 -27.26 -10.64 -1.36
N VAL A 30 -26.77 -9.41 -1.22
CA VAL A 30 -25.66 -9.07 -0.32
C VAL A 30 -25.98 -9.50 1.11
N VAL A 31 -27.18 -9.21 1.63
CA VAL A 31 -27.63 -9.60 2.96
C VAL A 31 -27.75 -11.13 3.09
N LEU A 32 -28.24 -11.82 2.07
CA LEU A 32 -28.36 -13.27 2.07
C LEU A 32 -26.97 -13.93 2.19
N PHE A 33 -26.02 -13.54 1.33
CA PHE A 33 -24.65 -14.05 1.37
C PHE A 33 -23.91 -13.67 2.66
N ASP A 34 -24.23 -12.49 3.22
CA ASP A 34 -23.69 -12.08 4.52
C ASP A 34 -24.07 -13.05 5.63
N LYS A 35 -25.37 -13.36 5.75
CA LYS A 35 -25.86 -14.28 6.79
C LYS A 35 -25.36 -15.71 6.65
N ILE A 36 -25.21 -16.21 5.42
CA ILE A 36 -24.86 -17.61 5.19
C ILE A 36 -23.36 -17.85 5.24
N ILE A 37 -22.56 -16.88 4.76
CA ILE A 37 -21.13 -17.09 4.52
C ILE A 37 -20.27 -16.12 5.34
N PHE A 38 -20.49 -14.81 5.18
CA PHE A 38 -19.54 -13.83 5.69
C PHE A 38 -19.65 -13.61 7.20
N SER A 39 -20.84 -13.79 7.80
CA SER A 39 -20.97 -13.81 9.25
C SER A 39 -20.07 -14.87 9.88
N LYS A 40 -20.04 -16.09 9.32
CA LYS A 40 -19.19 -17.19 9.80
C LYS A 40 -17.70 -16.89 9.67
N VAL A 41 -17.31 -16.17 8.61
CA VAL A 41 -15.92 -15.72 8.48
C VAL A 41 -15.59 -14.71 9.58
N ARG A 42 -16.50 -13.75 9.84
CA ARG A 42 -16.31 -12.76 10.93
C ARG A 42 -16.30 -13.36 12.33
N GLU A 43 -17.03 -14.46 12.55
CA GLU A 43 -17.00 -15.20 13.81
C GLU A 43 -15.59 -15.70 14.17
N ASN A 44 -14.77 -16.07 13.16
CA ASN A 44 -13.37 -16.42 13.38
C ASN A 44 -12.51 -15.26 13.93
N PHE A 45 -13.00 -14.03 13.76
CA PHE A 45 -12.40 -12.81 14.34
C PHE A 45 -13.14 -12.34 15.61
N GLY A 46 -13.92 -13.24 16.25
CA GLY A 46 -14.68 -12.94 17.46
C GLY A 46 -16.05 -12.29 17.22
N GLY A 47 -16.48 -12.07 15.98
CA GLY A 47 -17.80 -11.53 15.61
C GLY A 47 -17.99 -10.02 15.79
N GLU A 48 -17.21 -9.37 16.66
CA GLU A 48 -17.33 -7.96 17.04
C GLU A 48 -16.38 -7.01 16.29
N LEU A 49 -15.46 -7.56 15.50
CA LEU A 49 -14.49 -6.77 14.76
C LEU A 49 -15.17 -5.99 13.65
N ARG A 50 -15.09 -4.65 13.71
CA ARG A 50 -15.75 -3.74 12.76
C ARG A 50 -14.87 -3.35 11.59
N PHE A 51 -13.58 -3.14 11.84
CA PHE A 51 -12.58 -2.75 10.84
C PHE A 51 -11.17 -3.04 11.32
N PHE A 52 -10.22 -3.07 10.39
CA PHE A 52 -8.78 -3.03 10.67
C PHE A 52 -8.24 -1.63 10.38
N ILE A 53 -7.17 -1.28 11.09
CA ILE A 53 -6.32 -0.13 10.76
C ILE A 53 -4.95 -0.70 10.40
N GLY A 54 -4.46 -0.38 9.22
CA GLY A 54 -3.14 -0.74 8.74
C GLY A 54 -2.27 0.48 8.50
N GLY A 55 -0.98 0.36 8.76
CA GLY A 55 0.02 1.41 8.51
C GLY A 55 1.43 0.84 8.54
N GLY A 56 2.43 1.64 8.18
CA GLY A 56 3.83 1.23 8.15
C GLY A 56 4.30 0.55 6.86
N ALA A 57 3.38 0.05 6.04
CA ALA A 57 3.65 -0.47 4.70
C ALA A 57 2.46 -0.16 3.78
N LEU A 58 2.68 -0.24 2.48
CA LEU A 58 1.59 -0.17 1.50
C LEU A 58 0.73 -1.44 1.63
N LEU A 59 -0.58 -1.25 1.59
CA LEU A 59 -1.52 -2.36 1.68
C LEU A 59 -2.03 -2.70 0.28
N ASP A 60 -1.90 -3.96 -0.09
CA ASP A 60 -2.37 -4.45 -1.39
C ASP A 60 -3.87 -4.16 -1.61
N LYS A 61 -4.23 -3.74 -2.83
CA LYS A 61 -5.59 -3.36 -3.18
C LYS A 61 -6.56 -4.54 -3.21
N ASP A 62 -6.10 -5.72 -3.61
CA ASP A 62 -6.96 -6.89 -3.71
C ASP A 62 -7.24 -7.45 -2.32
N LEU A 63 -6.27 -7.33 -1.40
CA LEU A 63 -6.46 -7.60 0.02
C LEU A 63 -7.47 -6.62 0.64
N GLN A 64 -7.39 -5.32 0.32
CA GLN A 64 -8.40 -4.34 0.75
C GLN A 64 -9.80 -4.71 0.26
N LYS A 65 -9.94 -5.03 -1.04
CA LYS A 65 -11.21 -5.47 -1.65
C LYS A 65 -11.75 -6.76 -1.01
N PHE A 66 -10.85 -7.69 -0.69
CA PHE A 66 -11.21 -8.92 0.00
C PHE A 66 -11.85 -8.63 1.37
N TYR A 67 -11.19 -7.85 2.21
CA TYR A 67 -11.69 -7.53 3.55
C TYR A 67 -12.97 -6.70 3.53
N VAL A 68 -13.11 -5.76 2.61
CA VAL A 68 -14.38 -5.06 2.36
C VAL A 68 -15.44 -6.06 1.95
N GLY A 69 -15.13 -7.00 1.07
CA GLY A 69 -16.04 -8.06 0.65
C GLY A 69 -16.46 -8.98 1.79
N VAL A 70 -15.61 -9.23 2.77
CA VAL A 70 -15.94 -10.01 3.99
C VAL A 70 -16.75 -9.18 5.00
N GLY A 71 -16.73 -7.85 4.89
CA GLY A 71 -17.44 -6.92 5.77
C GLY A 71 -16.63 -6.42 6.95
N ILE A 72 -15.30 -6.53 6.88
CA ILE A 72 -14.35 -5.96 7.85
C ILE A 72 -13.37 -5.07 7.05
N PRO A 73 -13.75 -3.82 6.70
CA PRO A 73 -12.88 -2.96 5.90
C PRO A 73 -11.53 -2.70 6.57
N MET A 74 -10.48 -2.55 5.78
CA MET A 74 -9.15 -2.16 6.23
C MET A 74 -8.92 -0.70 5.89
N PHE A 75 -8.78 0.15 6.89
CA PHE A 75 -8.43 1.56 6.73
C PHE A 75 -6.91 1.70 6.77
N GLN A 76 -6.33 2.09 5.66
CA GLN A 76 -4.92 2.36 5.57
C GLN A 76 -4.62 3.77 6.03
N GLY A 77 -3.63 3.91 6.93
CA GLY A 77 -3.02 5.17 7.30
C GLY A 77 -1.59 5.27 6.78
N TYR A 78 -1.11 6.49 6.66
CA TYR A 78 0.28 6.82 6.34
C TYR A 78 0.86 7.72 7.42
N GLY A 79 2.10 7.45 7.73
CA GLY A 79 2.87 8.24 8.66
C GLY A 79 4.24 7.66 8.92
N LEU A 80 5.03 8.38 9.69
CA LEU A 80 6.40 8.04 10.07
C LEU A 80 6.70 8.59 11.47
N SER A 81 7.73 8.06 12.11
CA SER A 81 8.11 8.45 13.49
C SER A 81 8.41 9.95 13.60
N GLU A 82 8.97 10.52 12.56
CA GLU A 82 9.28 11.95 12.44
C GLU A 82 8.03 12.85 12.41
N ALA A 83 6.84 12.27 12.21
CA ALA A 83 5.55 12.97 12.21
C ALA A 83 4.55 12.45 13.26
N THR A 84 4.97 11.75 14.29
CA THR A 84 4.31 11.38 15.59
C THR A 84 2.91 10.75 15.49
N PRO A 85 2.72 9.59 14.91
CA PRO A 85 3.26 9.10 13.67
C PRO A 85 2.36 9.39 12.45
N VAL A 86 1.05 9.76 12.64
CA VAL A 86 0.03 9.71 11.58
C VAL A 86 -0.09 11.03 10.84
N ILE A 87 0.05 10.96 9.52
CA ILE A 87 -0.12 12.10 8.59
C ILE A 87 -1.49 12.03 7.92
N SER A 88 -1.91 10.85 7.46
CA SER A 88 -3.20 10.66 6.80
C SER A 88 -3.81 9.29 7.13
N SER A 89 -5.13 9.17 7.00
CA SER A 89 -5.84 7.91 7.20
C SER A 89 -7.12 7.86 6.37
N ASN A 90 -7.42 6.68 5.85
CA ASN A 90 -8.76 6.34 5.38
C ASN A 90 -9.73 6.30 6.55
N GLY A 91 -11.00 6.52 6.25
CA GLY A 91 -12.09 6.41 7.21
C GLY A 91 -13.40 6.06 6.52
N PRO A 92 -14.47 5.80 7.28
CA PRO A 92 -15.76 5.38 6.73
C PRO A 92 -16.42 6.46 5.85
N GLU A 93 -16.13 7.74 6.07
CA GLU A 93 -16.72 8.84 5.32
C GLU A 93 -16.14 8.99 3.92
N LEU A 94 -14.85 8.72 3.77
CA LEU A 94 -14.16 8.75 2.49
C LEU A 94 -13.11 7.65 2.44
N TYR A 95 -13.37 6.66 1.61
CA TYR A 95 -12.55 5.49 1.38
C TYR A 95 -12.28 5.30 -0.11
N ARG A 96 -11.01 5.04 -0.46
CA ARG A 96 -10.59 4.66 -1.81
C ARG A 96 -9.52 3.60 -1.71
N PHE A 97 -9.66 2.54 -2.49
CA PHE A 97 -8.65 1.48 -2.53
C PHE A 97 -7.30 2.00 -2.98
N GLY A 98 -6.27 1.64 -2.23
CA GLY A 98 -4.88 2.03 -2.47
C GLY A 98 -4.54 3.47 -2.08
N SER A 99 -5.49 4.26 -1.52
CA SER A 99 -5.17 5.54 -0.90
C SER A 99 -4.77 5.37 0.56
N SER A 100 -3.98 6.31 1.06
CA SER A 100 -3.69 6.47 2.49
C SER A 100 -4.66 7.45 3.19
N GLY A 101 -5.75 7.83 2.50
CA GLY A 101 -6.85 8.61 3.05
C GLY A 101 -6.61 10.11 3.09
N LYS A 102 -7.39 10.79 3.92
CA LYS A 102 -7.31 12.24 4.15
C LYS A 102 -6.25 12.58 5.18
N LEU A 103 -5.74 13.81 5.08
CA LEU A 103 -4.85 14.37 6.11
C LEU A 103 -5.56 14.45 7.46
N VAL A 104 -4.83 14.11 8.51
CA VAL A 104 -5.23 14.37 9.89
C VAL A 104 -5.05 15.86 10.16
N LYS A 105 -6.04 16.50 10.74
CA LYS A 105 -5.97 17.93 11.09
C LYS A 105 -5.19 18.14 12.39
N PRO A 106 -4.40 19.21 12.53
CA PRO A 106 -4.13 20.28 11.57
C PRO A 106 -2.76 20.11 10.86
N ILE A 107 -2.70 19.26 9.85
CA ILE A 107 -1.48 19.01 9.06
C ILE A 107 -1.59 19.74 7.72
N GLU A 108 -0.52 20.44 7.33
CA GLU A 108 -0.30 20.99 6.01
C GLU A 108 0.58 20.04 5.21
N LEU A 109 0.21 19.76 3.96
CA LEU A 109 0.97 18.87 3.09
C LEU A 109 1.15 19.49 1.70
N LYS A 110 2.34 19.33 1.17
CA LYS A 110 2.73 19.67 -0.20
C LYS A 110 3.32 18.45 -0.88
N ILE A 111 3.19 18.40 -2.18
CA ILE A 111 3.92 17.46 -3.03
C ILE A 111 4.96 18.27 -3.78
N CYS A 112 6.23 17.91 -3.66
CA CYS A 112 7.35 18.69 -4.20
C CYS A 112 8.19 17.89 -5.19
N ASP A 113 8.78 18.60 -6.15
CA ASP A 113 9.79 18.04 -7.06
C ASP A 113 11.17 17.91 -6.36
N SER A 114 12.18 17.46 -7.10
CA SER A 114 13.57 17.32 -6.58
C SER A 114 14.24 18.65 -6.23
N GLU A 115 13.69 19.77 -6.66
CA GLU A 115 14.18 21.12 -6.35
C GLU A 115 13.41 21.77 -5.18
N GLY A 116 12.42 21.05 -4.62
CA GLY A 116 11.58 21.52 -3.51
C GLY A 116 10.42 22.43 -3.94
N ARG A 117 10.12 22.53 -5.24
CA ARG A 117 9.00 23.32 -5.76
C ARG A 117 7.72 22.51 -5.64
N GLU A 118 6.65 23.15 -5.17
CA GLU A 118 5.34 22.52 -5.03
C GLU A 118 4.75 22.18 -6.41
N LEU A 119 4.29 20.94 -6.53
CA LEU A 119 3.66 20.38 -7.74
C LEU A 119 2.13 20.51 -7.69
N PRO A 120 1.47 20.62 -8.85
CA PRO A 120 0.01 20.59 -8.95
C PRO A 120 -0.62 19.29 -8.40
N LEU A 121 -1.90 19.37 -8.01
CA LEU A 121 -2.67 18.20 -7.58
C LEU A 121 -2.70 17.12 -8.66
N GLY A 122 -2.40 15.90 -8.27
CA GLY A 122 -2.34 14.72 -9.13
C GLY A 122 -0.94 14.42 -9.69
N GLU A 123 -0.01 15.34 -9.58
CA GLU A 123 1.38 15.11 -9.96
C GLU A 123 2.14 14.40 -8.83
N MET A 124 3.09 13.55 -9.21
CA MET A 124 3.85 12.71 -8.31
C MET A 124 5.15 13.39 -7.90
N GLY A 125 5.42 13.42 -6.59
CA GLY A 125 6.62 14.02 -6.03
C GLY A 125 6.86 13.60 -4.59
N GLU A 126 7.83 14.24 -3.93
CA GLU A 126 8.12 14.02 -2.52
C GLU A 126 6.98 14.57 -1.65
N ILE A 127 6.55 13.78 -0.68
CA ILE A 127 5.57 14.20 0.33
C ILE A 127 6.29 15.07 1.36
N VAL A 128 5.85 16.31 1.50
CA VAL A 128 6.43 17.29 2.44
C VAL A 128 5.33 17.78 3.38
N VAL A 129 5.54 17.71 4.69
CA VAL A 129 4.50 18.00 5.68
C VAL A 129 4.94 19.00 6.71
N LYS A 130 3.98 19.77 7.23
CA LYS A 130 4.17 20.71 8.32
C LYS A 130 3.01 20.61 9.29
N GLY A 131 3.29 20.64 10.58
CA GLY A 131 2.29 20.57 11.64
C GLY A 131 2.94 20.41 13.00
N GLU A 132 2.12 20.49 14.05
CA GLU A 132 2.57 20.30 15.45
C GLU A 132 3.05 18.88 15.73
N ASN A 133 2.68 17.93 14.86
CA ASN A 133 3.11 16.54 14.92
C ASN A 133 4.52 16.30 14.35
N VAL A 134 5.11 17.28 13.68
CA VAL A 134 6.49 17.17 13.15
C VAL A 134 7.49 17.19 14.30
N MET A 135 8.44 16.27 14.28
CA MET A 135 9.51 16.16 15.29
C MET A 135 10.32 17.45 15.41
N LYS A 136 10.91 17.69 16.59
CA LYS A 136 11.86 18.77 16.79
C LYS A 136 13.22 18.52 16.11
N GLY A 137 13.55 17.25 15.89
CA GLY A 137 14.78 16.83 15.23
C GLY A 137 15.29 15.50 15.75
N TYR A 138 16.36 15.01 15.15
CA TYR A 138 17.06 13.81 15.55
C TYR A 138 17.97 14.08 16.76
N TRP A 139 17.96 13.18 17.72
CA TRP A 139 18.75 13.33 18.94
C TRP A 139 20.25 13.37 18.63
N LYS A 140 20.92 14.43 19.09
CA LYS A 140 22.37 14.67 18.86
C LYS A 140 22.82 14.59 17.41
N ASN A 141 21.91 14.82 16.45
CA ASN A 141 22.21 14.84 15.02
C ASN A 141 21.59 16.06 14.33
N PRO A 142 22.17 17.26 14.56
CA PRO A 142 21.65 18.49 13.95
C PRO A 142 21.79 18.53 12.44
N GLU A 143 22.79 17.87 11.88
CA GLU A 143 23.03 17.80 10.44
C GLU A 143 21.90 17.07 9.73
N ALA A 144 21.59 15.82 10.14
CA ALA A 144 20.44 15.08 9.60
C ALA A 144 19.12 15.81 9.86
N THR A 145 18.99 16.52 10.98
CA THR A 145 17.80 17.31 11.26
C THR A 145 17.62 18.42 10.24
N ALA A 146 18.69 19.18 9.95
CA ALA A 146 18.66 20.28 8.98
C ALA A 146 18.42 19.80 7.55
N GLU A 147 18.84 18.58 7.21
CA GLU A 147 18.53 17.96 5.91
C GLU A 147 17.06 17.55 5.80
N THR A 148 16.45 17.11 6.89
CA THR A 148 15.11 16.49 6.92
C THR A 148 14.02 17.52 7.22
N VAL A 149 14.29 18.51 8.11
CA VAL A 149 13.32 19.55 8.47
C VAL A 149 13.85 20.90 8.04
N ARG A 150 13.16 21.54 7.08
CA ARG A 150 13.54 22.83 6.49
C ARG A 150 12.36 23.78 6.58
N ASP A 151 12.56 24.97 7.15
CA ASP A 151 11.53 26.00 7.32
C ASP A 151 10.24 25.49 8.01
N GLY A 152 10.41 24.50 8.91
CA GLY A 152 9.31 23.84 9.62
C GLY A 152 8.58 22.77 8.81
N TYR A 153 9.03 22.47 7.60
CA TYR A 153 8.54 21.38 6.77
C TYR A 153 9.43 20.14 6.90
N LEU A 154 8.82 19.00 7.14
CA LEU A 154 9.45 17.69 7.12
C LEU A 154 9.44 17.13 5.69
N TYR A 155 10.60 16.92 5.12
CA TYR A 155 10.82 16.21 3.86
C TYR A 155 10.87 14.71 4.16
N THR A 156 9.78 14.00 3.85
CA THR A 156 9.59 12.61 4.32
C THR A 156 10.47 11.60 3.60
N GLY A 157 10.95 11.93 2.41
CA GLY A 157 11.63 11.01 1.50
C GLY A 157 10.67 10.00 0.86
N ASP A 158 9.37 10.13 1.08
CA ASP A 158 8.35 9.27 0.48
C ASP A 158 7.76 9.91 -0.78
N LEU A 159 7.48 9.07 -1.77
CA LEU A 159 6.88 9.44 -3.04
C LEU A 159 5.38 9.33 -2.97
N GLY A 160 4.67 10.32 -3.48
CA GLY A 160 3.21 10.26 -3.51
C GLY A 160 2.57 11.40 -4.30
N TYR A 161 1.25 11.43 -4.28
CA TYR A 161 0.46 12.52 -4.87
C TYR A 161 -0.84 12.74 -4.10
N MET A 162 -1.38 13.95 -4.18
CA MET A 162 -2.65 14.34 -3.60
C MET A 162 -3.70 14.47 -4.71
N THR A 163 -4.89 13.90 -4.51
CA THR A 163 -6.01 14.06 -5.45
C THR A 163 -6.81 15.33 -5.17
N LYS A 164 -7.63 15.75 -6.14
CA LYS A 164 -8.58 16.87 -5.99
C LYS A 164 -9.61 16.64 -4.86
N GLU A 165 -9.87 15.39 -4.50
CA GLU A 165 -10.76 15.01 -3.40
C GLU A 165 -10.07 15.11 -2.02
N GLY A 166 -8.77 15.44 -1.99
CA GLY A 166 -7.96 15.53 -0.78
C GLY A 166 -7.51 14.17 -0.24
N LEU A 167 -7.35 13.18 -1.10
CA LEU A 167 -6.82 11.87 -0.74
C LEU A 167 -5.35 11.77 -1.10
N LEU A 168 -4.54 11.31 -0.14
CA LEU A 168 -3.14 11.01 -0.34
C LEU A 168 -2.95 9.59 -0.87
N TYR A 169 -2.11 9.45 -1.89
CA TYR A 169 -1.62 8.17 -2.39
C TYR A 169 -0.10 8.12 -2.21
N VAL A 170 0.37 7.26 -1.34
CA VAL A 170 1.80 6.96 -1.16
C VAL A 170 2.19 5.87 -2.16
N LYS A 171 3.37 6.00 -2.79
CA LYS A 171 3.81 5.14 -3.89
C LYS A 171 5.18 4.50 -3.69
N GLY A 172 5.84 4.80 -2.58
CA GLY A 172 7.13 4.27 -2.24
C GLY A 172 8.10 5.36 -1.77
N ARG A 173 9.39 5.14 -1.95
CA ARG A 173 10.44 6.07 -1.52
C ARG A 173 10.89 6.98 -2.66
N PHE A 174 10.91 8.29 -2.43
CA PHE A 174 11.34 9.28 -3.42
C PHE A 174 12.81 9.09 -3.83
N LYS A 175 13.68 8.73 -2.88
CA LYS A 175 15.11 8.49 -3.12
C LYS A 175 15.43 7.10 -3.67
N SER A 176 14.49 6.17 -3.66
CA SER A 176 14.66 4.78 -4.12
C SER A 176 14.16 4.56 -5.56
N LEU A 177 13.84 5.64 -6.27
CA LEU A 177 13.39 5.53 -7.65
C LEU A 177 14.47 4.89 -8.53
N LEU A 178 14.06 3.90 -9.29
CA LEU A 178 14.86 3.33 -10.37
C LEU A 178 14.78 4.24 -11.60
N ILE A 179 15.85 4.28 -12.36
CA ILE A 179 15.93 5.10 -13.57
C ILE A 179 16.20 4.14 -14.73
N SER A 180 15.30 4.10 -15.71
CA SER A 180 15.47 3.35 -16.94
C SER A 180 16.41 4.07 -17.92
N SER A 181 16.81 3.39 -19.00
CA SER A 181 17.75 3.92 -19.99
C SER A 181 17.25 5.17 -20.74
N ASP A 182 15.93 5.34 -20.82
CA ASP A 182 15.26 6.52 -21.40
C ASP A 182 15.04 7.64 -20.37
N GLY A 183 15.49 7.47 -19.13
CA GLY A 183 15.38 8.45 -18.06
C GLY A 183 14.06 8.40 -17.28
N GLU A 184 13.14 7.47 -17.60
CA GLU A 184 11.92 7.31 -16.83
C GLU A 184 12.24 6.85 -15.41
N LYS A 185 11.58 7.48 -14.42
CA LYS A 185 11.73 7.18 -13.01
C LYS A 185 10.51 6.38 -12.52
N TYR A 186 10.74 5.25 -11.87
CA TYR A 186 9.68 4.40 -11.34
C TYR A 186 10.04 3.82 -9.97
N SER A 187 9.01 3.58 -9.15
CA SER A 187 9.17 3.01 -7.82
C SER A 187 9.34 1.48 -7.93
N PRO A 188 10.36 0.87 -7.30
CA PRO A 188 10.54 -0.56 -7.28
C PRO A 188 9.50 -1.28 -6.43
N GLU A 189 9.02 -0.68 -5.35
CA GLU A 189 8.24 -1.33 -4.30
C GLU A 189 6.98 -2.03 -4.84
N GLY A 190 6.19 -1.35 -5.68
CA GLY A 190 4.97 -1.94 -6.23
C GLY A 190 5.22 -3.12 -7.19
N ILE A 191 6.39 -3.13 -7.86
CA ILE A 191 6.81 -4.24 -8.72
C ILE A 191 7.31 -5.40 -7.88
N GLU A 192 8.13 -5.13 -6.87
CA GLU A 192 8.68 -6.09 -5.92
C GLU A 192 7.56 -6.82 -5.16
N GLU A 193 6.61 -6.08 -4.60
CA GLU A 193 5.43 -6.64 -3.94
C GLU A 193 4.62 -7.53 -4.89
N SER A 194 4.36 -7.06 -6.11
CA SER A 194 3.62 -7.83 -7.12
C SER A 194 4.31 -9.13 -7.53
N LEU A 195 5.65 -9.16 -7.56
CA LEU A 195 6.41 -10.36 -7.86
C LEU A 195 6.30 -11.39 -6.71
N VAL A 196 6.40 -10.95 -5.47
CA VAL A 196 6.24 -11.81 -4.29
C VAL A 196 4.81 -12.37 -4.19
N GLU A 197 3.81 -11.54 -4.40
CA GLU A 197 2.40 -11.96 -4.33
C GLU A 197 2.01 -12.97 -5.42
N LYS A 198 2.50 -12.75 -6.65
CA LYS A 198 2.15 -13.62 -7.79
C LYS A 198 2.92 -14.92 -7.83
N SER A 199 3.98 -15.06 -7.05
CA SER A 199 4.84 -16.23 -7.06
C SER A 199 5.08 -16.79 -5.66
N LYS A 200 4.45 -17.91 -5.34
CA LYS A 200 4.72 -18.66 -4.11
C LYS A 200 6.16 -19.17 -3.96
N TYR A 201 6.97 -19.04 -4.99
CA TYR A 201 8.38 -19.47 -5.01
C TYR A 201 9.36 -18.35 -4.71
N ILE A 202 8.87 -17.13 -4.51
CA ILE A 202 9.68 -15.95 -4.18
C ILE A 202 9.30 -15.51 -2.76
N ASP A 203 10.30 -15.42 -1.86
CA ASP A 203 10.11 -14.87 -0.52
C ASP A 203 10.39 -13.36 -0.49
N GLN A 204 11.46 -12.94 -1.19
CA GLN A 204 11.84 -11.55 -1.27
C GLN A 204 12.43 -11.25 -2.64
N VAL A 205 12.25 -10.02 -3.10
CA VAL A 205 12.88 -9.51 -4.32
C VAL A 205 13.33 -8.08 -4.10
N MET A 206 14.44 -7.72 -4.68
CA MET A 206 14.95 -6.35 -4.74
C MET A 206 15.30 -6.04 -6.18
N LEU A 207 14.73 -4.98 -6.71
CA LEU A 207 14.99 -4.50 -8.07
C LEU A 207 16.12 -3.47 -8.08
N TYR A 208 16.88 -3.47 -9.15
CA TYR A 208 17.91 -2.48 -9.41
C TYR A 208 17.94 -2.07 -10.87
N ASN A 209 17.91 -0.76 -11.09
CA ASN A 209 18.20 -0.16 -12.39
C ASN A 209 18.78 1.24 -12.17
N ASN A 210 19.88 1.55 -12.86
CA ASN A 210 20.46 2.88 -12.90
C ASN A 210 20.88 3.18 -14.34
N GLN A 211 19.93 3.72 -15.13
CA GLN A 211 20.09 4.04 -16.55
C GLN A 211 20.55 2.87 -17.43
N SER A 212 20.27 1.63 -17.00
CA SER A 212 20.57 0.43 -17.76
C SER A 212 19.38 0.04 -18.64
N LEU A 213 19.67 -0.65 -19.76
CA LEU A 213 18.64 -1.19 -20.66
C LEU A 213 17.73 -2.21 -19.98
N TYR A 214 18.23 -2.87 -18.94
CA TYR A 214 17.53 -3.91 -18.22
C TYR A 214 17.43 -3.60 -16.74
N THR A 215 16.26 -3.83 -16.17
CA THR A 215 16.08 -3.91 -14.71
C THR A 215 16.51 -5.30 -14.25
N THR A 216 17.42 -5.35 -13.29
CA THR A 216 17.89 -6.60 -12.66
C THR A 216 17.14 -6.84 -11.36
N ALA A 217 17.05 -8.10 -10.94
CA ALA A 217 16.43 -8.49 -9.69
C ALA A 217 17.34 -9.39 -8.87
N LEU A 218 17.47 -9.10 -7.59
CA LEU A 218 18.00 -10.04 -6.60
C LEU A 218 16.82 -10.74 -5.94
N ILE A 219 16.76 -12.07 -6.05
CA ILE A 219 15.61 -12.86 -5.60
C ILE A 219 16.05 -13.82 -4.49
N VAL A 220 15.32 -13.80 -3.38
CA VAL A 220 15.39 -14.81 -2.33
C VAL A 220 14.28 -15.83 -2.59
N PRO A 221 14.63 -17.08 -2.95
CA PRO A 221 13.63 -18.09 -3.25
C PRO A 221 12.99 -18.67 -1.99
N ASN A 222 11.71 -18.99 -2.06
CA ASN A 222 11.00 -19.76 -1.03
C ASN A 222 11.42 -21.24 -1.10
N ARG A 223 12.41 -21.59 -0.30
CA ARG A 223 12.99 -22.94 -0.29
C ARG A 223 11.99 -24.03 0.04
N GLU A 224 11.04 -23.78 0.94
CA GLU A 224 10.04 -24.78 1.33
C GLU A 224 9.01 -25.03 0.22
N ALA A 225 8.60 -23.98 -0.49
CA ALA A 225 7.71 -24.12 -1.64
C ALA A 225 8.40 -24.84 -2.80
N LEU A 226 9.70 -24.53 -3.04
CA LEU A 226 10.52 -25.23 -4.03
C LEU A 226 10.71 -26.69 -3.69
N LYS A 227 11.10 -27.05 -2.46
CA LYS A 227 11.23 -28.43 -2.01
C LYS A 227 9.94 -29.22 -2.22
N ARG A 228 8.80 -28.66 -1.84
CA ARG A 228 7.49 -29.28 -2.08
C ARG A 228 7.22 -29.53 -3.57
N LYS A 229 7.53 -28.57 -4.42
CA LYS A 229 7.37 -28.72 -5.86
C LYS A 229 8.29 -29.78 -6.44
N LEU A 230 9.57 -29.79 -6.04
CA LEU A 230 10.55 -30.75 -6.52
C LEU A 230 10.25 -32.17 -6.05
N SER A 231 9.80 -32.37 -4.81
CA SER A 231 9.41 -33.69 -4.33
C SER A 231 8.24 -34.30 -5.13
N HIS A 232 7.30 -33.48 -5.62
CA HIS A 232 6.27 -33.95 -6.56
C HIS A 232 6.81 -34.36 -7.93
N LEU A 233 8.01 -33.94 -8.28
CA LEU A 233 8.71 -34.29 -9.53
C LEU A 233 9.79 -35.36 -9.28
N ASN A 234 9.89 -35.92 -8.07
CA ASN A 234 10.97 -36.83 -7.62
C ASN A 234 12.39 -36.22 -7.77
N LEU A 235 12.49 -34.89 -7.62
CA LEU A 235 13.75 -34.14 -7.67
C LEU A 235 14.06 -33.56 -6.29
N THR A 236 15.33 -33.20 -6.05
CA THR A 236 15.78 -32.51 -4.83
C THR A 236 16.67 -31.33 -5.20
N LEU A 237 16.73 -30.30 -4.32
CA LEU A 237 17.62 -29.15 -4.48
C LEU A 237 19.12 -29.50 -4.42
N ASP A 238 19.44 -30.70 -3.94
CA ASP A 238 20.81 -31.17 -3.79
C ASP A 238 21.37 -31.80 -5.07
N THR A 239 20.52 -32.10 -6.04
CA THR A 239 20.91 -32.63 -7.34
C THR A 239 21.06 -31.53 -8.38
N GLU A 240 21.91 -31.75 -9.39
CA GLU A 240 22.09 -30.79 -10.48
C GLU A 240 20.82 -30.60 -11.30
N GLU A 241 20.02 -31.66 -11.49
CA GLU A 241 18.72 -31.64 -12.17
C GLU A 241 17.66 -30.84 -11.40
N GLY A 242 17.70 -30.86 -10.07
CA GLY A 242 16.77 -30.10 -9.24
C GLY A 242 17.15 -28.62 -9.08
N ARG A 243 18.35 -28.23 -9.51
CA ARG A 243 18.83 -26.83 -9.51
C ARG A 243 18.63 -26.12 -10.85
N LYS A 244 18.42 -26.86 -11.93
CA LYS A 244 18.06 -26.36 -13.27
C LYS A 244 16.55 -26.19 -13.39
#